data_0b5fdd0b4461e45c83f15cadf829f18e
#
_entry.id   0b5fdd0b4461e45c83f15cadf829f18e
#
_cell.length_a   1.000
_cell.length_b   1.000
_cell.length_c   1.000
_cell.angle_alpha   90.00
_cell.angle_beta   90.00
_cell.angle_gamma   90.00
#
_symmetry.space_group_name_H-M   'P 1'
#
loop_
_entity.id
_entity.type
_entity.pdbx_description
1 polymer ?
#
loop_
_entity_poly.entity_id
_entity_poly.type
_entity_poly.pdbx_seq_one_letter_code
_entity_poly.pdbx_strand_id
1 'polypeptide(L)'
;YRRQRQMCIRDSNRILWISTVSSHNKDNCYREREYRRRNVSKYTNEIEKRRTFAIISHPDAGKTTLTEKFLLYGGAIQQAGTVKGKKNSKHATSDWMEIEKQRGISVTSSVLQFNYQGYCINILDTPGHQDFSEDTYRTLMAADCAVMVIDASKGVEDQTRKLFKVCTMRHIPIFTFINKMDREARDPYELMEEIEQELGIETCPVNWPIGSGKRFAGVYERNDQEVIRFIPVDGGKKEVETEILKADDPKLKEYVEDELYDKLQEDIELLDMAGNEFSLE
;
A
#
# COMPACT_ATOMS: atom_id res chain seq x y z
N TYR A 1 15.72 -15.59 6.35
CA TYR A 1 14.81 -14.46 6.62
C TYR A 1 15.62 -13.31 7.21
N ARG A 2 16.04 -12.36 6.43
CA ARG A 2 16.65 -11.14 6.93
C ARG A 2 15.84 -9.98 6.34
N ARG A 3 15.11 -9.30 7.23
CA ARG A 3 14.62 -7.92 7.14
C ARG A 3 14.04 -7.55 5.77
N GLN A 4 12.79 -7.93 5.52
CA GLN A 4 11.92 -7.02 4.81
C GLN A 4 11.75 -5.81 5.73
N ARG A 5 12.72 -4.91 5.69
CA ARG A 5 12.49 -3.58 6.24
C ARG A 5 11.32 -3.04 5.44
N GLN A 6 10.27 -2.70 6.14
CA GLN A 6 9.14 -1.95 5.62
C GLN A 6 9.67 -0.91 4.65
N MET A 7 9.14 -0.93 3.45
CA MET A 7 9.12 0.25 2.64
C MET A 7 8.06 1.16 3.28
N CYS A 8 8.41 1.73 4.45
CA CYS A 8 7.68 2.85 5.00
C CYS A 8 7.82 3.96 3.99
N ILE A 9 6.79 4.14 3.18
CA ILE A 9 6.61 5.38 2.46
C ILE A 9 6.19 6.36 3.54
N ARG A 10 7.20 6.92 4.18
CA ARG A 10 7.05 7.93 5.22
C ARG A 10 6.53 9.21 4.62
N ASP A 11 5.60 9.19 3.72
CA ASP A 11 5.11 10.44 3.23
C ASP A 11 3.95 10.26 2.27
N SER A 12 2.96 10.86 2.60
CA SER A 12 1.77 11.36 1.96
C SER A 12 0.48 10.69 2.34
N ASN A 13 -0.24 11.50 3.01
CA ASN A 13 -1.69 11.53 3.00
C ASN A 13 -2.39 10.17 3.17
N ARG A 14 -2.51 9.67 4.43
CA ARG A 14 -3.79 9.11 4.81
C ARG A 14 -3.95 7.62 4.53
N ILE A 15 -3.12 6.82 5.19
CA ILE A 15 -2.91 5.41 4.83
C ILE A 15 -3.13 4.51 6.02
N LEU A 16 -4.00 3.54 5.87
CA LEU A 16 -4.07 2.36 6.72
C LEU A 16 -3.42 1.19 5.97
N TRP A 17 -2.36 0.62 6.52
CA TRP A 17 -1.76 -0.61 6.03
C TRP A 17 -2.31 -1.80 6.78
N ILE A 18 -2.83 -2.77 6.06
CA ILE A 18 -3.22 -4.06 6.59
C ILE A 18 -2.37 -5.11 5.89
N SER A 19 -1.61 -5.86 6.67
CA SER A 19 -0.93 -7.05 6.18
C SER A 19 -1.91 -8.21 6.22
N THR A 20 -2.09 -8.89 5.09
CA THR A 20 -2.91 -10.09 5.01
C THR A 20 -2.01 -11.30 4.86
N VAL A 21 -2.00 -12.18 5.85
CA VAL A 21 -1.25 -13.43 5.81
C VAL A 21 -2.20 -14.56 5.42
N SER A 22 -2.02 -15.11 4.23
CA SER A 22 -2.67 -16.39 3.88
C SER A 22 -1.98 -17.50 4.66
N SER A 23 -2.69 -18.13 5.60
CA SER A 23 -2.18 -19.19 6.48
C SER A 23 -1.82 -20.51 5.78
N HIS A 24 -1.96 -20.59 4.45
CA HIS A 24 -1.70 -21.82 3.70
C HIS A 24 -0.33 -21.77 3.03
N ASN A 25 0.68 -22.28 3.68
CA ASN A 25 1.90 -22.82 3.08
C ASN A 25 3.27 -22.36 3.60
N LYS A 26 3.47 -22.44 4.91
CA LYS A 26 4.84 -22.27 5.46
C LYS A 26 5.80 -23.36 4.94
N ASP A 27 5.34 -24.59 4.72
CA ASP A 27 6.21 -25.72 4.40
C ASP A 27 6.72 -25.77 2.94
N ASN A 28 5.97 -25.24 1.99
CA ASN A 28 6.39 -25.24 0.58
C ASN A 28 7.43 -24.15 0.27
N CYS A 29 7.36 -23.03 0.96
CA CYS A 29 8.33 -21.93 0.83
C CYS A 29 9.73 -22.33 1.32
N TYR A 30 9.84 -23.19 2.33
CA TYR A 30 11.14 -23.68 2.83
C TYR A 30 11.83 -24.63 1.85
N ARG A 31 11.11 -25.53 1.18
CA ARG A 31 11.68 -26.46 0.21
C ARG A 31 12.22 -25.78 -1.05
N GLU A 32 11.50 -24.79 -1.57
CA GLU A 32 11.97 -24.02 -2.74
C GLU A 32 13.21 -23.16 -2.42
N ARG A 33 13.31 -22.64 -1.20
CA ARG A 33 14.50 -21.86 -0.77
C ARG A 33 15.73 -22.70 -0.61
N GLU A 34 15.60 -23.93 -0.13
CA GLU A 34 16.73 -24.86 0.02
C GLU A 34 17.25 -25.32 -1.34
N TYR A 35 16.38 -25.51 -2.31
CA TYR A 35 16.74 -25.78 -3.71
C TYR A 35 17.49 -24.61 -4.36
N ARG A 36 17.05 -23.37 -4.11
CA ARG A 36 17.72 -22.15 -4.62
C ARG A 36 19.09 -21.92 -3.98
N ARG A 37 19.31 -22.27 -2.73
CA ARG A 37 20.60 -22.11 -2.05
C ARG A 37 21.71 -23.02 -2.63
N ARG A 38 21.37 -24.11 -3.27
CA ARG A 38 22.35 -25.04 -3.86
C ARG A 38 22.91 -24.60 -5.21
N ASN A 39 22.23 -23.69 -5.90
CA ASN A 39 22.66 -23.16 -7.19
C ASN A 39 22.98 -21.66 -7.08
N VAL A 40 24.12 -21.32 -6.48
CA VAL A 40 24.62 -19.94 -6.46
C VAL A 40 24.96 -19.54 -7.89
N SER A 41 24.07 -18.81 -8.54
CA SER A 41 24.30 -18.28 -9.88
C SER A 41 25.14 -17.00 -9.81
N LYS A 42 25.84 -16.66 -10.90
CA LYS A 42 26.57 -15.38 -11.08
C LYS A 42 25.71 -14.14 -10.75
N TYR A 43 24.39 -14.27 -10.80
CA TYR A 43 23.42 -13.19 -10.66
C TYR A 43 22.70 -13.21 -9.29
N THR A 44 23.11 -14.06 -8.34
CA THR A 44 22.43 -14.19 -7.04
C THR A 44 22.26 -12.84 -6.34
N ASN A 45 23.32 -12.03 -6.28
CA ASN A 45 23.29 -10.72 -5.65
C ASN A 45 22.31 -9.75 -6.34
N GLU A 46 22.21 -9.83 -7.66
CA GLU A 46 21.27 -9.00 -8.42
C GLU A 46 19.81 -9.46 -8.20
N ILE A 47 19.59 -10.75 -8.14
CA ILE A 47 18.27 -11.34 -7.87
C ILE A 47 17.81 -10.99 -6.45
N GLU A 48 18.72 -11.09 -5.46
CA GLU A 48 18.42 -10.76 -4.07
C GLU A 48 18.11 -9.28 -3.82
N LYS A 49 18.59 -8.41 -4.67
CA LYS A 49 18.31 -6.96 -4.62
C LYS A 49 17.01 -6.56 -5.32
N ARG A 50 16.47 -7.38 -6.19
CA ARG A 50 15.24 -7.05 -6.93
C ARG A 50 14.00 -7.35 -6.11
N ARG A 51 13.03 -6.44 -6.17
CA ARG A 51 11.71 -6.57 -5.57
C ARG A 51 10.70 -6.16 -6.62
N THR A 52 9.83 -7.06 -6.98
CA THR A 52 8.82 -6.82 -8.02
C THR A 52 7.44 -6.98 -7.40
N PHE A 53 6.64 -5.94 -7.41
CA PHE A 53 5.27 -6.02 -6.94
C PHE A 53 4.29 -5.42 -7.94
N ALA A 54 3.09 -5.98 -7.95
CA ALA A 54 1.99 -5.47 -8.74
C ALA A 54 1.04 -4.65 -7.87
N ILE A 55 0.43 -3.62 -8.44
CA ILE A 55 -0.62 -2.86 -7.76
C ILE A 55 -1.96 -3.27 -8.37
N ILE A 56 -2.84 -3.80 -7.53
CA ILE A 56 -4.19 -4.24 -7.90
C ILE A 56 -5.25 -3.40 -7.19
N SER A 57 -6.30 -3.03 -7.88
CA SER A 57 -7.40 -2.25 -7.29
C SER A 57 -8.62 -2.25 -8.18
N HIS A 58 -9.76 -1.83 -7.60
CA HIS A 58 -10.88 -1.34 -8.39
C HIS A 58 -10.52 -0.03 -9.10
N PRO A 59 -11.13 0.30 -10.26
CA PRO A 59 -10.99 1.61 -10.88
C PRO A 59 -11.29 2.75 -9.89
N ASP A 60 -10.55 3.85 -10.00
CA ASP A 60 -10.67 5.02 -9.12
C ASP A 60 -10.29 4.82 -7.62
N ALA A 61 -9.87 3.64 -7.19
CA ALA A 61 -9.37 3.45 -5.81
C ALA A 61 -8.08 4.21 -5.50
N GLY A 62 -7.39 4.72 -6.52
CA GLY A 62 -6.20 5.57 -6.37
C GLY A 62 -4.89 4.88 -6.74
N LYS A 63 -4.94 3.80 -7.52
CA LYS A 63 -3.78 3.05 -7.98
C LYS A 63 -2.70 3.94 -8.61
N THR A 64 -3.05 4.70 -9.65
CA THR A 64 -2.12 5.59 -10.36
C THR A 64 -1.54 6.67 -9.44
N THR A 65 -2.34 7.20 -8.52
CA THR A 65 -1.86 8.17 -7.53
C THR A 65 -0.83 7.54 -6.60
N LEU A 66 -1.05 6.31 -6.16
CA LEU A 66 -0.11 5.57 -5.32
C LEU A 66 1.19 5.26 -6.08
N THR A 67 1.09 4.82 -7.34
CA THR A 67 2.25 4.59 -8.21
C THR A 67 3.11 5.86 -8.36
N GLU A 68 2.49 7.00 -8.63
CA GLU A 68 3.20 8.28 -8.72
C GLU A 68 3.90 8.67 -7.41
N LYS A 69 3.29 8.33 -6.27
CA LYS A 69 3.88 8.56 -4.97
C LYS A 69 5.08 7.64 -4.71
N PHE A 70 5.00 6.36 -5.08
CA PHE A 70 6.16 5.46 -5.01
C PHE A 70 7.35 5.99 -5.82
N LEU A 71 7.08 6.50 -7.03
CA LEU A 71 8.12 7.07 -7.88
C LEU A 71 8.71 8.37 -7.29
N LEU A 72 7.87 9.22 -6.70
CA LEU A 72 8.30 10.45 -6.04
C LEU A 72 9.23 10.14 -4.86
N TYR A 73 8.81 9.27 -3.94
CA TYR A 73 9.59 8.92 -2.75
C TYR A 73 10.80 8.03 -3.06
N GLY A 74 10.73 7.27 -4.16
CA GLY A 74 11.88 6.57 -4.71
C GLY A 74 12.87 7.47 -5.44
N GLY A 75 12.60 8.78 -5.51
CA GLY A 75 13.47 9.75 -6.19
C GLY A 75 13.50 9.61 -7.72
N ALA A 76 12.60 8.80 -8.30
CA ALA A 76 12.53 8.60 -9.74
C ALA A 76 11.89 9.78 -10.48
N ILE A 77 11.04 10.54 -9.80
CA ILE A 77 10.43 11.76 -10.32
C ILE A 77 10.52 12.90 -9.28
N GLN A 78 10.60 14.13 -9.74
CA GLN A 78 10.69 15.30 -8.84
C GLN A 78 9.32 15.83 -8.39
N GLN A 79 8.27 15.51 -9.12
CA GLN A 79 6.89 15.92 -8.82
C GLN A 79 5.93 14.83 -9.30
N ALA A 80 5.00 14.44 -8.44
CA ALA A 80 3.94 13.51 -8.81
C ALA A 80 2.98 14.15 -9.83
N GLY A 81 2.60 13.36 -10.85
CA GLY A 81 1.57 13.74 -11.81
C GLY A 81 0.17 13.62 -11.21
N THR A 82 -0.84 14.12 -11.95
CA THR A 82 -2.25 14.05 -11.55
C THR A 82 -3.08 13.33 -12.61
N VAL A 83 -3.96 12.44 -12.17
CA VAL A 83 -4.85 11.66 -13.07
C VAL A 83 -6.01 12.54 -13.58
N LYS A 84 -6.55 13.43 -12.72
CA LYS A 84 -7.62 14.37 -13.04
C LYS A 84 -7.08 15.79 -12.87
N GLY A 85 -6.58 16.40 -13.92
CA GLY A 85 -6.02 17.75 -13.88
C GLY A 85 -6.64 18.71 -14.89
N LYS A 86 -6.64 20.00 -14.54
CA LYS A 86 -6.92 21.08 -15.51
C LYS A 86 -5.86 21.05 -16.61
N LYS A 87 -6.20 21.51 -17.82
CA LYS A 87 -5.39 21.48 -19.06
C LYS A 87 -3.89 21.81 -18.98
N ASN A 88 -3.39 22.31 -17.84
CA ASN A 88 -1.99 22.69 -17.61
C ASN A 88 -1.28 21.87 -16.50
N SER A 89 -1.86 20.77 -16.01
CA SER A 89 -1.20 19.93 -15.01
C SER A 89 -0.39 18.81 -15.66
N LYS A 90 0.74 18.45 -15.05
CA LYS A 90 1.58 17.34 -15.49
C LYS A 90 0.79 16.03 -15.30
N HIS A 91 0.67 15.23 -16.36
CA HIS A 91 0.03 13.92 -16.32
C HIS A 91 0.89 12.90 -15.55
N ALA A 92 0.26 11.82 -15.08
CA ALA A 92 0.94 10.73 -14.42
C ALA A 92 1.99 10.09 -15.33
N THR A 93 3.12 9.67 -14.75
CA THR A 93 4.23 9.07 -15.50
C THR A 93 3.87 7.67 -16.03
N SER A 94 2.97 6.97 -15.32
CA SER A 94 2.42 5.68 -15.74
C SER A 94 1.51 5.78 -16.97
N ASP A 95 0.86 6.92 -17.19
CA ASP A 95 -0.10 7.14 -18.26
C ASP A 95 0.62 7.74 -19.49
N TRP A 96 1.35 6.92 -20.23
CA TRP A 96 2.17 7.38 -21.36
C TRP A 96 1.40 7.46 -22.69
N MET A 97 0.31 6.69 -22.85
CA MET A 97 -0.52 6.72 -24.06
C MET A 97 -1.48 7.93 -24.04
N GLU A 98 -1.72 8.51 -25.22
CA GLU A 98 -2.67 9.63 -25.34
C GLU A 98 -4.09 9.28 -24.90
N ILE A 99 -4.52 8.04 -25.15
CA ILE A 99 -5.83 7.53 -24.75
C ILE A 99 -5.97 7.43 -23.24
N GLU A 100 -4.90 7.08 -22.53
CA GLU A 100 -4.83 7.05 -21.07
C GLU A 100 -4.95 8.45 -20.48
N LYS A 101 -4.22 9.42 -21.06
CA LYS A 101 -4.28 10.83 -20.68
C LYS A 101 -5.66 11.45 -20.88
N GLN A 102 -6.34 11.09 -21.96
CA GLN A 102 -7.68 11.61 -22.27
C GLN A 102 -8.76 11.02 -21.37
N ARG A 103 -8.66 9.73 -21.04
CA ARG A 103 -9.66 9.02 -20.24
C ARG A 103 -9.36 9.05 -18.74
N GLY A 104 -8.09 9.32 -18.34
CA GLY A 104 -7.62 9.28 -16.95
C GLY A 104 -7.65 7.87 -16.36
N ILE A 105 -7.46 6.85 -17.21
CA ILE A 105 -7.39 5.43 -16.82
C ILE A 105 -6.19 4.77 -17.48
N SER A 106 -5.49 3.91 -16.76
CA SER A 106 -4.41 3.08 -17.34
C SER A 106 -5.02 1.96 -18.19
N VAL A 107 -4.61 1.88 -19.44
CA VAL A 107 -5.11 0.91 -20.44
C VAL A 107 -4.12 -0.23 -20.62
N THR A 108 -2.81 0.05 -20.49
CA THR A 108 -1.73 -0.93 -20.67
C THR A 108 -0.98 -1.18 -19.38
N SER A 109 -0.46 -2.40 -19.23
CA SER A 109 0.46 -2.69 -18.14
C SER A 109 1.79 -1.99 -18.38
N SER A 110 2.30 -1.27 -17.39
CA SER A 110 3.61 -0.64 -17.43
C SER A 110 4.52 -1.16 -16.32
N VAL A 111 5.83 -1.20 -16.62
CA VAL A 111 6.84 -1.55 -15.61
C VAL A 111 7.61 -0.28 -15.26
N LEU A 112 7.56 0.10 -14.01
CA LEU A 112 8.24 1.26 -13.49
C LEU A 112 9.34 0.78 -12.54
N GLN A 113 10.55 1.30 -12.71
CA GLN A 113 11.73 0.86 -11.95
C GLN A 113 12.42 2.04 -11.28
N PHE A 114 12.84 1.83 -10.03
CA PHE A 114 13.67 2.77 -9.30
C PHE A 114 14.51 2.05 -8.22
N ASN A 115 15.55 2.72 -7.73
CA ASN A 115 16.36 2.20 -6.64
C ASN A 115 15.93 2.83 -5.31
N TYR A 116 15.77 2.00 -4.28
CA TYR A 116 15.39 2.44 -2.95
C TYR A 116 16.11 1.63 -1.88
N GLN A 117 16.84 2.27 -0.98
CA GLN A 117 17.57 1.62 0.13
C GLN A 117 18.44 0.43 -0.30
N GLY A 118 19.07 0.51 -1.46
CA GLY A 118 19.94 -0.54 -2.00
C GLY A 118 19.23 -1.67 -2.72
N TYR A 119 17.90 -1.61 -2.85
CA TYR A 119 17.08 -2.52 -3.64
C TYR A 119 16.67 -1.90 -4.97
N CYS A 120 16.54 -2.74 -5.98
CA CYS A 120 15.94 -2.39 -7.26
C CYS A 120 14.44 -2.74 -7.20
N ILE A 121 13.60 -1.73 -7.14
CA ILE A 121 12.15 -1.86 -7.03
C ILE A 121 11.54 -1.82 -8.43
N ASN A 122 10.73 -2.82 -8.76
CA ASN A 122 9.94 -2.86 -9.98
C ASN A 122 8.46 -2.83 -9.60
N ILE A 123 7.74 -1.82 -10.08
CA ILE A 123 6.29 -1.72 -9.93
C ILE A 123 5.67 -2.17 -11.25
N LEU A 124 4.81 -3.17 -11.17
CA LEU A 124 3.96 -3.59 -12.27
C LEU A 124 2.62 -2.87 -12.12
N ASP A 125 2.44 -1.80 -12.89
CA ASP A 125 1.19 -1.06 -12.92
C ASP A 125 0.21 -1.79 -13.84
N THR A 126 -0.87 -2.32 -13.28
CA THR A 126 -1.86 -3.11 -14.02
C THR A 126 -3.05 -2.24 -14.41
N PRO A 127 -3.68 -2.48 -15.58
CA PRO A 127 -4.92 -1.80 -15.92
C PRO A 127 -6.00 -2.08 -14.88
N GLY A 128 -6.66 -1.04 -14.37
CA GLY A 128 -7.73 -1.18 -13.38
C GLY A 128 -9.09 -1.54 -13.98
N HIS A 129 -9.26 -1.42 -15.31
CA HIS A 129 -10.53 -1.62 -15.97
C HIS A 129 -10.84 -3.10 -16.25
N GLN A 130 -12.11 -3.49 -16.18
CA GLN A 130 -12.55 -4.89 -16.36
C GLN A 130 -12.19 -5.48 -17.72
N ASP A 131 -12.12 -4.64 -18.75
CA ASP A 131 -11.87 -5.04 -20.14
C ASP A 131 -10.42 -5.52 -20.39
N PHE A 132 -9.50 -5.26 -19.46
CA PHE A 132 -8.08 -5.60 -19.59
C PHE A 132 -7.62 -6.74 -18.67
N SER A 133 -8.53 -7.62 -18.29
CA SER A 133 -8.29 -8.68 -17.30
C SER A 133 -7.17 -9.65 -17.69
N GLU A 134 -7.02 -9.99 -18.98
CA GLU A 134 -6.00 -10.94 -19.46
C GLU A 134 -4.57 -10.39 -19.29
N ASP A 135 -4.34 -9.15 -19.64
CA ASP A 135 -3.03 -8.50 -19.46
C ASP A 135 -2.68 -8.34 -17.98
N THR A 136 -3.68 -8.06 -17.15
CA THR A 136 -3.50 -8.02 -15.69
C THR A 136 -3.09 -9.38 -15.15
N TYR A 137 -3.70 -10.48 -15.61
CA TYR A 137 -3.33 -11.83 -15.19
C TYR A 137 -1.91 -12.21 -15.60
N ARG A 138 -1.50 -11.85 -16.80
CA ARG A 138 -0.13 -12.08 -17.27
C ARG A 138 0.88 -11.29 -16.46
N THR A 139 0.58 -10.04 -16.18
CA THR A 139 1.44 -9.16 -15.38
C THR A 139 1.62 -9.67 -13.96
N LEU A 140 0.54 -10.14 -13.32
CA LEU A 140 0.59 -10.72 -11.97
C LEU A 140 1.48 -11.97 -11.89
N MET A 141 1.67 -12.72 -12.98
CA MET A 141 2.58 -13.87 -12.98
C MET A 141 4.05 -13.49 -12.79
N ALA A 142 4.43 -12.25 -13.06
CA ALA A 142 5.78 -11.75 -12.90
C ALA A 142 6.02 -11.06 -11.53
N ALA A 143 4.98 -10.95 -10.70
CA ALA A 143 5.06 -10.28 -9.41
C ALA A 143 5.50 -11.23 -8.29
N ASP A 144 6.37 -10.74 -7.39
CA ASP A 144 6.75 -11.43 -6.15
C ASP A 144 5.67 -11.25 -5.06
N CYS A 145 4.97 -10.12 -5.07
CA CYS A 145 3.83 -9.80 -4.21
C CYS A 145 2.89 -8.80 -4.89
N ALA A 146 1.72 -8.59 -4.30
CA ALA A 146 0.75 -7.61 -4.77
C ALA A 146 0.39 -6.61 -3.67
N VAL A 147 0.19 -5.36 -4.06
CA VAL A 147 -0.40 -4.32 -3.21
C VAL A 147 -1.84 -4.12 -3.67
N MET A 148 -2.78 -4.51 -2.82
CA MET A 148 -4.21 -4.36 -3.05
C MET A 148 -4.67 -3.03 -2.48
N VAL A 149 -5.16 -2.13 -3.35
CA VAL A 149 -5.63 -0.80 -2.95
C VAL A 149 -7.14 -0.80 -2.82
N ILE A 150 -7.62 -0.43 -1.65
CA ILE A 150 -9.05 -0.33 -1.30
C ILE A 150 -9.39 1.13 -1.00
N ASP A 151 -10.52 1.59 -1.52
CA ASP A 151 -11.08 2.90 -1.18
C ASP A 151 -11.76 2.83 0.19
N ALA A 152 -11.31 3.61 1.16
CA ALA A 152 -11.82 3.59 2.54
C ALA A 152 -13.33 3.91 2.65
N SER A 153 -13.89 4.62 1.68
CA SER A 153 -15.33 4.93 1.66
C SER A 153 -16.19 3.83 1.08
N LYS A 154 -15.61 2.95 0.24
CA LYS A 154 -16.34 1.95 -0.52
C LYS A 154 -16.13 0.52 -0.03
N GLY A 155 -14.96 0.22 0.54
CA GLY A 155 -14.58 -1.13 0.94
C GLY A 155 -14.18 -2.03 -0.23
N VAL A 156 -14.50 -3.32 -0.14
CA VAL A 156 -14.11 -4.33 -1.12
C VAL A 156 -15.06 -4.29 -2.33
N GLU A 157 -14.55 -3.89 -3.48
CA GLU A 157 -15.31 -3.77 -4.73
C GLU A 157 -15.07 -4.99 -5.66
N ASP A 158 -15.95 -5.19 -6.64
CA ASP A 158 -15.98 -6.40 -7.50
C ASP A 158 -14.66 -6.70 -8.20
N GLN A 159 -13.98 -5.69 -8.72
CA GLN A 159 -12.70 -5.90 -9.40
C GLN A 159 -11.61 -6.33 -8.41
N THR A 160 -11.63 -5.79 -7.21
CA THR A 160 -10.73 -6.18 -6.12
C THR A 160 -10.92 -7.67 -5.78
N ARG A 161 -12.16 -8.16 -5.65
CA ARG A 161 -12.46 -9.59 -5.41
C ARG A 161 -11.91 -10.49 -6.51
N LYS A 162 -12.09 -10.10 -7.78
CA LYS A 162 -11.59 -10.86 -8.93
C LYS A 162 -10.08 -10.98 -8.93
N LEU A 163 -9.38 -9.86 -8.73
CA LEU A 163 -7.92 -9.81 -8.72
C LEU A 163 -7.34 -10.53 -7.50
N PHE A 164 -7.98 -10.40 -6.35
CA PHE A 164 -7.63 -11.15 -5.15
C PHE A 164 -7.66 -12.67 -5.39
N LYS A 165 -8.73 -13.19 -6.00
CA LYS A 165 -8.82 -14.62 -6.36
C LYS A 165 -7.66 -15.08 -7.24
N VAL A 166 -7.23 -14.25 -8.19
CA VAL A 166 -6.07 -14.56 -9.04
C VAL A 166 -4.79 -14.63 -8.23
N CYS A 167 -4.56 -13.67 -7.34
CA CYS A 167 -3.40 -13.67 -6.46
C CYS A 167 -3.39 -14.90 -5.56
N THR A 168 -4.52 -15.25 -4.95
CA THR A 168 -4.67 -16.43 -4.09
C THR A 168 -4.41 -17.74 -4.85
N MET A 169 -4.99 -17.91 -6.06
CA MET A 169 -4.73 -19.09 -6.89
C MET A 169 -3.26 -19.24 -7.28
N ARG A 170 -2.52 -18.16 -7.33
CA ARG A 170 -1.11 -18.10 -7.68
C ARG A 170 -0.18 -18.06 -6.47
N HIS A 171 -0.74 -18.08 -5.25
CA HIS A 171 0.01 -17.96 -3.99
C HIS A 171 0.88 -16.70 -3.92
N ILE A 172 0.39 -15.60 -4.52
CA ILE A 172 1.05 -14.30 -4.47
C ILE A 172 0.71 -13.65 -3.13
N PRO A 173 1.68 -13.31 -2.28
CA PRO A 173 1.44 -12.57 -1.04
C PRO A 173 0.80 -11.21 -1.32
N ILE A 174 -0.14 -10.80 -0.47
CA ILE A 174 -0.89 -9.56 -0.67
C ILE A 174 -0.69 -8.64 0.53
N PHE A 175 -0.35 -7.38 0.24
CA PHE A 175 -0.46 -6.27 1.17
C PHE A 175 -1.70 -5.47 0.84
N THR A 176 -2.53 -5.20 1.82
CA THR A 176 -3.72 -4.37 1.65
C THR A 176 -3.42 -2.93 2.06
N PHE A 177 -3.78 -2.02 1.18
CA PHE A 177 -3.59 -0.60 1.33
C PHE A 177 -4.95 0.10 1.29
N ILE A 178 -5.42 0.59 2.44
CA ILE A 178 -6.66 1.35 2.53
C ILE A 178 -6.35 2.82 2.28
N ASN A 179 -6.91 3.33 1.19
CA ASN A 179 -6.61 4.65 0.64
C ASN A 179 -7.77 5.63 0.87
N LYS A 180 -7.47 6.91 0.77
CA LYS A 180 -8.43 8.04 0.84
C LYS A 180 -9.03 8.27 2.23
N MET A 181 -8.29 7.98 3.28
CA MET A 181 -8.68 8.32 4.65
C MET A 181 -8.85 9.83 4.90
N ASP A 182 -8.44 10.66 3.91
CA ASP A 182 -8.67 12.12 3.88
C ASP A 182 -10.10 12.54 3.55
N ARG A 183 -10.90 11.60 3.19
CA ARG A 183 -12.32 11.80 2.90
C ARG A 183 -13.12 11.11 3.99
N GLU A 184 -14.42 11.31 3.99
CA GLU A 184 -15.30 10.51 4.83
C GLU A 184 -15.07 9.03 4.51
N ALA A 185 -14.54 8.33 5.48
CA ALA A 185 -14.21 6.91 5.40
C ALA A 185 -15.11 6.13 6.36
N ARG A 186 -15.27 4.86 6.07
CA ARG A 186 -15.91 3.91 6.98
C ARG A 186 -14.98 3.64 8.15
N ASP A 187 -15.53 3.11 9.23
CA ASP A 187 -14.74 2.71 10.39
C ASP A 187 -13.67 1.67 9.99
N PRO A 188 -12.42 1.82 10.46
CA PRO A 188 -11.36 0.89 10.14
C PRO A 188 -11.63 -0.56 10.57
N TYR A 189 -12.31 -0.79 11.70
CA TYR A 189 -12.69 -2.13 12.15
C TYR A 189 -13.72 -2.77 11.22
N GLU A 190 -14.72 -2.00 10.76
CA GLU A 190 -15.69 -2.48 9.77
C GLU A 190 -15.02 -2.84 8.44
N LEU A 191 -14.02 -2.07 8.01
CA LEU A 191 -13.27 -2.36 6.79
C LEU A 191 -12.43 -3.63 6.92
N MET A 192 -11.81 -3.86 8.08
CA MET A 192 -11.09 -5.10 8.36
C MET A 192 -12.03 -6.30 8.37
N GLU A 193 -13.16 -6.21 9.06
CA GLU A 193 -14.17 -7.27 9.09
C GLU A 193 -14.68 -7.61 7.69
N GLU A 194 -14.98 -6.60 6.87
CA GLU A 194 -15.39 -6.81 5.46
C GLU A 194 -14.30 -7.52 4.66
N ILE A 195 -13.03 -7.12 4.80
CA ILE A 195 -11.91 -7.77 4.13
C ILE A 195 -11.81 -9.24 4.54
N GLU A 196 -11.95 -9.53 5.82
CA GLU A 196 -11.91 -10.90 6.35
C GLU A 196 -13.06 -11.76 5.84
N GLN A 197 -14.28 -11.23 5.90
CA GLN A 197 -15.48 -11.94 5.46
C GLN A 197 -15.52 -12.15 3.94
N GLU A 198 -15.21 -11.11 3.17
CA GLU A 198 -15.32 -11.13 1.70
C GLU A 198 -14.17 -11.89 1.03
N LEU A 199 -12.98 -11.83 1.59
CA LEU A 199 -11.78 -12.40 1.00
C LEU A 199 -11.34 -13.71 1.69
N GLY A 200 -11.86 -14.02 2.87
CA GLY A 200 -11.52 -15.23 3.63
C GLY A 200 -10.07 -15.26 4.12
N ILE A 201 -9.56 -14.12 4.57
CA ILE A 201 -8.20 -13.93 5.07
C ILE A 201 -8.25 -13.27 6.43
N GLU A 202 -7.25 -13.54 7.26
CA GLU A 202 -7.03 -12.81 8.51
C GLU A 202 -6.32 -11.50 8.23
N THR A 203 -6.72 -10.44 8.92
CA THR A 203 -6.09 -9.11 8.81
C THR A 203 -5.16 -8.86 9.99
N CYS A 204 -4.06 -8.16 9.70
CA CYS A 204 -3.13 -7.66 10.70
C CYS A 204 -2.76 -6.22 10.37
N PRO A 205 -3.29 -5.21 11.05
CA PRO A 205 -2.97 -3.82 10.79
C PRO A 205 -1.53 -3.52 11.18
N VAL A 206 -0.77 -2.96 10.24
CA VAL A 206 0.61 -2.50 10.47
C VAL A 206 0.62 -1.10 11.06
N ASN A 207 -0.30 -0.26 10.60
CA ASN A 207 -0.54 1.07 11.15
C ASN A 207 -2.03 1.33 11.30
N TRP A 208 -2.38 2.34 12.08
CA TRP A 208 -3.76 2.69 12.40
C TRP A 208 -4.04 4.17 12.14
N PRO A 209 -5.17 4.54 11.52
CA PRO A 209 -5.47 5.93 11.23
C PRO A 209 -5.96 6.66 12.49
N ILE A 210 -5.55 7.91 12.65
CA ILE A 210 -6.02 8.80 13.70
C ILE A 210 -7.06 9.75 13.08
N GLY A 211 -8.32 9.40 13.23
CA GLY A 211 -9.42 10.11 12.60
C GLY A 211 -9.57 9.83 11.10
N SER A 212 -10.55 10.49 10.49
CA SER A 212 -10.82 10.41 9.05
C SER A 212 -11.33 11.74 8.50
N GLY A 213 -11.35 11.90 7.17
CA GLY A 213 -11.83 13.11 6.53
C GLY A 213 -11.04 14.34 6.92
N LYS A 214 -11.73 15.39 7.33
CA LYS A 214 -11.13 16.66 7.76
C LYS A 214 -10.42 16.55 9.12
N ARG A 215 -10.81 15.57 9.93
CA ARG A 215 -10.23 15.30 11.26
C ARG A 215 -9.05 14.34 11.21
N PHE A 216 -8.63 13.89 10.03
CA PHE A 216 -7.48 13.00 9.88
C PHE A 216 -6.20 13.69 10.34
N ALA A 217 -5.61 13.22 11.43
CA ALA A 217 -4.44 13.82 12.07
C ALA A 217 -3.11 13.12 11.75
N GLY A 218 -3.17 11.84 11.38
CA GLY A 218 -1.97 11.06 11.12
C GLY A 218 -2.24 9.56 11.18
N VAL A 219 -1.16 8.78 11.36
CA VAL A 219 -1.24 7.34 11.54
C VAL A 219 -0.39 6.92 12.74
N TYR A 220 -0.88 5.95 13.49
CA TYR A 220 -0.11 5.25 14.51
C TYR A 220 0.57 4.04 13.90
N GLU A 221 1.88 3.90 14.03
CA GLU A 221 2.66 2.74 13.58
C GLU A 221 2.88 1.79 14.76
N ARG A 222 2.36 0.56 14.63
CA ARG A 222 2.33 -0.41 15.73
C ARG A 222 3.71 -0.94 16.12
N ASN A 223 4.61 -1.16 15.17
CA ASN A 223 5.91 -1.75 15.48
C ASN A 223 6.81 -0.84 16.30
N ASP A 224 6.86 0.43 15.92
CA ASP A 224 7.72 1.43 16.56
C ASP A 224 6.97 2.19 17.67
N GLN A 225 5.66 1.96 17.79
CA GLN A 225 4.74 2.65 18.72
C GLN A 225 4.82 4.18 18.57
N GLU A 226 4.85 4.62 17.31
CA GLU A 226 5.03 6.00 16.94
C GLU A 226 3.80 6.54 16.19
N VAL A 227 3.50 7.80 16.42
CA VAL A 227 2.50 8.54 15.66
C VAL A 227 3.21 9.36 14.60
N ILE A 228 2.86 9.13 13.34
CA ILE A 228 3.35 9.89 12.20
C ILE A 228 2.32 10.92 11.82
N ARG A 229 2.62 12.18 12.08
CA ARG A 229 1.81 13.33 11.70
C ARG A 229 2.25 13.87 10.36
N PHE A 230 1.30 14.19 9.50
CA PHE A 230 1.57 14.78 8.19
C PHE A 230 1.32 16.28 8.21
N ILE A 231 2.36 17.08 7.89
CA ILE A 231 2.27 18.52 7.78
C ILE A 231 1.87 18.85 6.34
N PRO A 232 0.70 19.46 6.09
CA PRO A 232 0.24 19.74 4.74
C PRO A 232 1.22 20.66 3.99
N VAL A 233 1.71 20.22 2.83
CA VAL A 233 2.50 21.00 1.90
C VAL A 233 1.76 21.07 0.56
N ASP A 234 1.87 22.19 -0.15
CA ASP A 234 1.24 22.51 -1.43
C ASP A 234 0.67 21.35 -2.27
N GLY A 235 -0.61 21.06 -2.07
CA GLY A 235 -1.42 20.23 -2.99
C GLY A 235 -0.93 18.80 -3.25
N GLY A 236 -0.07 18.22 -2.40
CA GLY A 236 0.38 16.82 -2.51
C GLY A 236 1.32 16.54 -3.68
N LYS A 237 1.90 17.55 -4.32
CA LYS A 237 2.82 17.42 -5.45
C LYS A 237 4.28 17.20 -5.04
N LYS A 238 4.61 17.53 -3.81
CA LYS A 238 5.94 17.36 -3.22
C LYS A 238 5.88 16.34 -2.08
N GLU A 239 7.04 15.94 -1.60
CA GLU A 239 7.15 15.18 -0.35
C GLU A 239 6.53 15.98 0.80
N VAL A 240 5.81 15.29 1.66
CA VAL A 240 5.14 15.90 2.82
C VAL A 240 6.12 15.85 3.98
N GLU A 241 6.26 16.95 4.70
CA GLU A 241 7.01 16.96 5.95
C GLU A 241 6.24 16.14 6.99
N THR A 242 6.96 15.29 7.70
CA THR A 242 6.41 14.43 8.76
C THR A 242 7.02 14.78 10.10
N GLU A 243 6.20 14.76 11.11
CA GLU A 243 6.61 14.82 12.51
C GLU A 243 6.32 13.47 13.16
N ILE A 244 7.32 12.91 13.83
CA ILE A 244 7.20 11.63 14.50
C ILE A 244 7.18 11.88 16.00
N LEU A 245 6.15 11.39 16.67
CA LEU A 245 5.95 11.50 18.10
C LEU A 245 5.71 10.09 18.68
N LYS A 246 6.08 9.87 19.94
CA LYS A 246 5.65 8.65 20.63
C LYS A 246 4.15 8.71 20.93
N ALA A 247 3.50 7.56 20.96
CA ALA A 247 2.05 7.48 21.21
C ALA A 247 1.64 8.02 22.58
N ASP A 248 2.57 8.02 23.54
CA ASP A 248 2.41 8.54 24.91
C ASP A 248 2.95 9.97 25.10
N ASP A 249 3.46 10.63 24.05
CA ASP A 249 4.01 11.98 24.14
C ASP A 249 2.90 13.00 24.45
N PRO A 250 3.01 13.79 25.52
CA PRO A 250 2.02 14.82 25.87
C PRO A 250 1.78 15.85 24.76
N LYS A 251 2.77 16.09 23.89
CA LYS A 251 2.63 17.00 22.76
C LYS A 251 1.58 16.53 21.76
N LEU A 252 1.29 15.21 21.73
CA LEU A 252 0.28 14.67 20.83
C LEU A 252 -1.10 15.30 21.11
N LYS A 253 -1.41 15.60 22.37
CA LYS A 253 -2.66 16.30 22.77
C LYS A 253 -2.76 17.75 22.28
N GLU A 254 -1.64 18.38 21.94
CA GLU A 254 -1.66 19.73 21.40
C GLU A 254 -2.08 19.74 19.90
N TYR A 255 -1.89 18.62 19.22
CA TYR A 255 -2.11 18.48 17.76
C TYR A 255 -3.33 17.67 17.39
N VAL A 256 -3.76 16.77 18.26
CA VAL A 256 -4.90 15.88 18.05
C VAL A 256 -6.02 16.33 19.02
N GLU A 257 -7.24 16.40 18.51
CA GLU A 257 -8.40 16.70 19.34
C GLU A 257 -8.52 15.67 20.48
N ASP A 258 -8.88 16.11 21.69
CA ASP A 258 -8.95 15.23 22.88
C ASP A 258 -9.74 13.94 22.63
N GLU A 259 -10.88 14.04 21.95
CA GLU A 259 -11.72 12.89 21.59
C GLU A 259 -10.97 11.87 20.70
N LEU A 260 -10.17 12.34 19.74
CA LEU A 260 -9.39 11.49 18.85
C LEU A 260 -8.18 10.88 19.57
N TYR A 261 -7.62 11.62 20.53
CA TYR A 261 -6.54 11.11 21.35
C TYR A 261 -7.02 9.97 22.25
N ASP A 262 -8.16 10.16 22.94
CA ASP A 262 -8.73 9.14 23.80
C ASP A 262 -9.12 7.89 22.97
N LYS A 263 -9.76 8.09 21.81
CA LYS A 263 -10.06 7.00 20.90
C LYS A 263 -8.79 6.26 20.43
N LEU A 264 -7.71 6.99 20.16
CA LEU A 264 -6.43 6.36 19.76
C LEU A 264 -5.89 5.43 20.86
N GLN A 265 -5.97 5.85 22.14
CA GLN A 265 -5.52 5.02 23.26
C GLN A 265 -6.38 3.76 23.39
N GLU A 266 -7.69 3.88 23.25
CA GLU A 266 -8.61 2.73 23.24
C GLU A 266 -8.31 1.79 22.06
N ASP A 267 -8.09 2.33 20.86
CA ASP A 267 -7.76 1.57 19.67
C ASP A 267 -6.42 0.82 19.82
N ILE A 268 -5.38 1.44 20.43
CA ILE A 268 -4.10 0.79 20.71
C ILE A 268 -4.29 -0.41 21.64
N GLU A 269 -5.04 -0.24 22.75
CA GLU A 269 -5.32 -1.33 23.68
C GLU A 269 -6.08 -2.48 23.00
N LEU A 270 -7.07 -2.17 22.16
CA LEU A 270 -7.84 -3.17 21.42
C LEU A 270 -6.98 -3.92 20.41
N LEU A 271 -6.12 -3.22 19.67
CA LEU A 271 -5.22 -3.81 18.70
C LEU A 271 -4.17 -4.71 19.34
N ASP A 272 -3.71 -4.38 20.55
CA ASP A 272 -2.75 -5.19 21.30
C ASP A 272 -3.39 -6.45 21.89
N MET A 273 -4.67 -6.36 22.32
CA MET A 273 -5.41 -7.49 22.89
C MET A 273 -5.97 -8.45 21.82
N ALA A 274 -6.50 -7.93 20.73
CA ALA A 274 -7.25 -8.71 19.74
C ALA A 274 -6.55 -8.82 18.39
N GLY A 275 -5.52 -8.02 18.15
CA GLY A 275 -4.81 -8.01 16.88
C GLY A 275 -3.87 -9.20 16.72
N ASN A 276 -3.82 -9.77 15.51
CA ASN A 276 -2.81 -10.75 15.16
C ASN A 276 -1.41 -10.14 15.30
N GLU A 277 -0.47 -10.93 15.82
CA GLU A 277 0.94 -10.49 15.90
C GLU A 277 1.50 -10.32 14.48
N PHE A 278 2.00 -9.13 14.21
CA PHE A 278 2.77 -8.86 13.01
C PHE A 278 4.26 -8.96 13.34
N SER A 279 4.94 -9.96 12.79
CA SER A 279 6.39 -10.10 12.92
C SER A 279 7.08 -9.86 11.59
N LEU A 280 8.12 -9.05 11.62
CA LEU A 280 9.02 -8.83 10.48
C LEU A 280 10.12 -9.91 10.39
N GLU A 281 10.15 -10.90 11.32
CA GLU A 281 11.11 -11.99 11.35
C GLU A 281 10.84 -13.12 10.35
#